data_7514af25294ac8878bc877338f59d61e
#
_entry.id   7514af25294ac8878bc877338f59d61e
#
_cell.length_a   1.000
_cell.length_b   1.000
_cell.length_c   1.000
_cell.angle_alpha   90.00
_cell.angle_beta   90.00
_cell.angle_gamma   90.00
#
_symmetry.space_group_name_H-M   'P 1'
#
loop_
_entity.id
_entity.type
_entity.pdbx_description
1 polymer ?
#
loop_
_entity_poly.entity_id
_entity_poly.type
_entity_poly.pdbx_seq_one_letter_code
_entity_poly.pdbx_strand_id
1 'polypeptide(L)'
;EGGNNVGITNSNKLVNLDQIDCDGSLRVTLALTAAPDIITNPTDIVLVLDRSGSMTGTPLASMKAGANTFIDIIEESTQGTNGQIGSGSHIGIVSFASTATANTQLITSVDTLKNAVDSLVAGGSTNHAAAFTQAMDLFDPQSSNAKVIVMFTDGNTTTGAPPTPVAEAAKAQGIIIYCIGLIGSDGLDVTALEGFDRFFVYIKA
;
A
#
# COMPACT_ATOMS: atom_id res chain seq x y z
N GLU A 1 -7.06 -29.44 -21.88
CA GLU A 1 -8.24 -28.77 -21.34
C GLU A 1 -8.10 -28.71 -19.82
N GLY A 2 -7.67 -27.64 -19.27
CA GLY A 2 -7.53 -27.44 -17.84
C GLY A 2 -7.26 -25.97 -17.56
N GLY A 3 -8.34 -25.19 -17.38
CA GLY A 3 -8.25 -23.81 -16.97
C GLY A 3 -7.65 -23.73 -15.57
N ASN A 4 -6.51 -23.06 -15.43
CA ASN A 4 -5.96 -22.69 -14.14
C ASN A 4 -6.83 -21.59 -13.51
N ASN A 5 -7.77 -22.01 -12.67
CA ASN A 5 -8.41 -21.13 -11.71
C ASN A 5 -7.39 -20.79 -10.62
N VAL A 6 -6.72 -19.65 -10.74
CA VAL A 6 -6.04 -19.03 -9.62
C VAL A 6 -7.10 -18.39 -8.73
N GLY A 7 -7.80 -19.21 -7.97
CA GLY A 7 -8.77 -18.81 -6.98
C GLY A 7 -8.08 -18.63 -5.64
N ILE A 8 -8.21 -17.44 -5.05
CA ILE A 8 -7.90 -17.22 -3.61
C ILE A 8 -8.87 -18.11 -2.83
N THR A 9 -8.39 -19.24 -2.32
CA THR A 9 -9.21 -20.26 -1.68
C THR A 9 -9.40 -20.11 -0.18
N ASN A 10 -8.80 -19.08 0.48
CA ASN A 10 -9.06 -18.83 1.89
C ASN A 10 -8.80 -17.38 2.28
N SER A 11 -9.86 -16.64 2.54
CA SER A 11 -9.80 -15.39 3.32
C SER A 11 -10.06 -15.73 4.79
N ASN A 12 -9.03 -16.11 5.53
CA ASN A 12 -9.13 -16.16 6.98
C ASN A 12 -8.84 -14.78 7.57
N LYS A 13 -9.91 -14.06 7.86
CA LYS A 13 -9.90 -12.85 8.66
C LYS A 13 -9.76 -13.25 10.12
N LEU A 14 -8.55 -13.54 10.57
CA LEU A 14 -8.22 -13.75 11.97
C LEU A 14 -7.28 -12.62 12.42
N VAL A 15 -7.89 -11.52 12.84
CA VAL A 15 -7.22 -10.57 13.73
C VAL A 15 -7.49 -11.06 15.14
N ASN A 16 -6.57 -11.83 15.70
CA ASN A 16 -6.62 -12.19 17.11
C ASN A 16 -5.96 -11.07 17.92
N LEU A 17 -6.77 -10.15 18.44
CA LEU A 17 -6.35 -9.02 19.29
C LEU A 17 -6.31 -9.40 20.78
N ASP A 18 -5.90 -10.60 21.12
CA ASP A 18 -6.00 -11.07 22.51
C ASP A 18 -4.83 -10.67 23.42
N GLN A 19 -3.78 -10.02 22.95
CA GLN A 19 -2.74 -9.51 23.86
C GLN A 19 -2.06 -8.24 23.31
N ILE A 20 -2.21 -7.16 24.05
CA ILE A 20 -1.34 -5.98 23.99
C ILE A 20 -0.26 -6.21 25.05
N ASP A 21 0.99 -6.28 24.64
CA ASP A 21 2.11 -6.35 25.58
C ASP A 21 2.17 -5.09 26.43
N CYS A 22 2.52 -5.25 27.72
CA CYS A 22 2.50 -4.18 28.72
C CYS A 22 3.50 -3.03 28.46
N ASP A 23 4.30 -3.11 27.40
CA ASP A 23 5.26 -2.08 26.98
C ASP A 23 4.73 -1.12 25.90
N GLY A 24 3.48 -1.30 25.48
CA GLY A 24 2.85 -0.45 24.46
C GLY A 24 3.32 -0.72 23.04
N SER A 25 4.13 -1.75 22.81
CA SER A 25 4.53 -2.13 21.47
C SER A 25 3.49 -3.01 20.79
N LEU A 26 2.94 -2.54 19.65
CA LEU A 26 2.05 -3.32 18.80
C LEU A 26 2.87 -4.03 17.73
N ARG A 27 3.03 -5.33 17.84
CA ARG A 27 3.62 -6.14 16.78
C ARG A 27 2.56 -6.43 15.73
N VAL A 28 2.55 -5.66 14.64
CA VAL A 28 1.72 -5.99 13.49
C VAL A 28 2.43 -7.05 12.66
N THR A 29 2.01 -8.29 12.80
CA THR A 29 2.39 -9.34 11.85
C THR A 29 1.41 -9.28 10.69
N LEU A 30 1.77 -8.60 9.61
CA LEU A 30 1.03 -8.66 8.35
C LEU A 30 1.29 -10.03 7.73
N ALA A 31 0.49 -11.03 8.11
CA ALA A 31 0.49 -12.32 7.44
C ALA A 31 -0.29 -12.17 6.12
N LEU A 32 0.36 -11.70 5.08
CA LEU A 32 -0.11 -11.80 3.70
C LEU A 32 -0.03 -13.26 3.24
N THR A 33 -0.87 -14.12 3.81
CA THR A 33 -0.99 -15.54 3.41
C THR A 33 -1.70 -15.72 2.06
N ALA A 34 -2.00 -14.65 1.36
CA ALA A 34 -2.57 -14.63 0.01
C ALA A 34 -1.71 -13.82 -0.96
N ALA A 35 -0.44 -13.61 -0.69
CA ALA A 35 0.44 -13.15 -1.75
C ALA A 35 0.49 -14.26 -2.80
N PRO A 36 0.18 -13.95 -4.09
CA PRO A 36 0.55 -14.87 -5.16
C PRO A 36 2.03 -15.19 -4.96
N ASP A 37 2.44 -16.40 -5.32
CA ASP A 37 3.84 -16.81 -5.24
C ASP A 37 4.68 -15.81 -6.07
N ILE A 38 5.19 -14.78 -5.40
CA ILE A 38 5.90 -13.64 -6.02
C ILE A 38 7.20 -14.13 -6.66
N ILE A 39 7.70 -15.29 -6.25
CA ILE A 39 8.86 -15.94 -6.86
C ILE A 39 8.56 -16.40 -8.29
N THR A 40 7.36 -16.91 -8.52
CA THR A 40 6.94 -17.43 -9.83
C THR A 40 6.14 -16.43 -10.64
N ASN A 41 5.59 -15.39 -10.02
CA ASN A 41 4.75 -14.38 -10.64
C ASN A 41 5.27 -12.97 -10.32
N PRO A 42 6.12 -12.39 -11.17
CA PRO A 42 6.61 -11.03 -10.99
C PRO A 42 5.46 -10.03 -10.78
N THR A 43 5.65 -9.12 -9.85
CA THR A 43 4.61 -8.18 -9.43
C THR A 43 5.17 -6.75 -9.40
N ASP A 44 4.44 -5.84 -10.01
CA ASP A 44 4.68 -4.41 -9.89
C ASP A 44 3.78 -3.84 -8.78
N ILE A 45 4.39 -3.27 -7.75
CA ILE A 45 3.70 -2.78 -6.55
C ILE A 45 3.88 -1.26 -6.47
N VAL A 46 2.79 -0.52 -6.31
CA VAL A 46 2.86 0.91 -5.99
C VAL A 46 2.40 1.12 -4.55
N LEU A 47 3.30 1.59 -3.69
CA LEU A 47 2.97 2.06 -2.36
C LEU A 47 2.45 3.49 -2.46
N VAL A 48 1.22 3.70 -2.02
CA VAL A 48 0.53 5.00 -2.05
C VAL A 48 0.41 5.50 -0.61
N LEU A 49 1.17 6.55 -0.29
CA LEU A 49 1.44 6.98 1.07
C LEU A 49 0.77 8.32 1.35
N ASP A 50 -0.18 8.32 2.28
CA ASP A 50 -0.86 9.52 2.75
C ASP A 50 0.09 10.38 3.58
N ARG A 51 0.32 11.61 3.14
CA ARG A 51 1.06 12.61 3.90
C ARG A 51 0.23 13.87 4.18
N SER A 52 -1.08 13.74 4.22
CA SER A 52 -1.99 14.85 4.56
C SER A 52 -1.75 15.38 5.99
N GLY A 53 -2.39 16.49 6.32
CA GLY A 53 -2.21 17.16 7.60
C GLY A 53 -2.57 16.31 8.81
N SER A 54 -3.58 15.44 8.71
CA SER A 54 -4.02 14.50 9.75
C SER A 54 -2.95 13.44 10.09
N MET A 55 -2.04 13.17 9.16
CA MET A 55 -0.92 12.24 9.35
C MET A 55 0.25 12.83 10.14
N THR A 56 0.18 14.09 10.60
CA THR A 56 1.28 14.74 11.33
C THR A 56 1.64 14.00 12.61
N GLY A 57 2.94 13.80 12.84
CA GLY A 57 3.48 13.19 14.06
C GLY A 57 3.51 11.66 13.99
N THR A 58 2.95 10.99 15.01
CA THR A 58 2.98 9.53 15.15
C THR A 58 2.39 8.78 13.95
N PRO A 59 1.23 9.17 13.36
CA PRO A 59 0.68 8.47 12.20
C PRO A 59 1.66 8.41 11.02
N LEU A 60 2.32 9.54 10.69
CA LEU A 60 3.32 9.57 9.62
C LEU A 60 4.53 8.70 9.95
N ALA A 61 5.02 8.75 11.19
CA ALA A 61 6.15 7.93 11.62
C ALA A 61 5.82 6.43 11.53
N SER A 62 4.63 6.02 11.97
CA SER A 62 4.15 4.64 11.89
C SER A 62 3.98 4.19 10.44
N MET A 63 3.46 5.05 9.57
CA MET A 63 3.33 4.78 8.14
C MET A 63 4.70 4.54 7.49
N LYS A 64 5.68 5.41 7.76
CA LYS A 64 7.05 5.26 7.24
C LYS A 64 7.69 3.94 7.69
N ALA A 65 7.57 3.63 8.98
CA ALA A 65 8.07 2.36 9.52
C ALA A 65 7.39 1.15 8.87
N GLY A 66 6.07 1.19 8.70
CA GLY A 66 5.30 0.15 8.02
C GLY A 66 5.66 -0.01 6.54
N ALA A 67 5.82 1.09 5.81
CA ALA A 67 6.22 1.07 4.41
C ALA A 67 7.64 0.52 4.22
N ASN A 68 8.59 0.93 5.07
CA ASN A 68 9.96 0.41 5.05
C ASN A 68 10.00 -1.09 5.36
N THR A 69 9.23 -1.54 6.37
CA THR A 69 9.11 -2.97 6.68
C THR A 69 8.49 -3.75 5.52
N PHE A 70 7.49 -3.19 4.85
CA PHE A 70 6.89 -3.81 3.66
C PHE A 70 7.91 -3.98 2.55
N ILE A 71 8.75 -2.98 2.28
CA ILE A 71 9.82 -3.06 1.28
C ILE A 71 10.81 -4.19 1.62
N ASP A 72 11.21 -4.33 2.90
CA ASP A 72 12.09 -5.42 3.34
C ASP A 72 11.46 -6.80 3.14
N ILE A 73 10.17 -6.95 3.47
CA ILE A 73 9.44 -8.20 3.27
C ILE A 73 9.38 -8.57 1.78
N ILE A 74 9.18 -7.61 0.89
CA ILE A 74 9.15 -7.87 -0.55
C ILE A 74 10.56 -8.21 -1.07
N GLU A 75 11.62 -7.54 -0.60
CA GLU A 75 13.00 -7.92 -0.94
C GLU A 75 13.25 -9.39 -0.57
N GLU A 76 12.95 -9.77 0.68
CA GLU A 76 13.12 -11.15 1.17
C GLU A 76 12.25 -12.14 0.38
N SER A 77 10.97 -11.84 0.17
CA SER A 77 10.02 -12.73 -0.49
C SER A 77 10.33 -12.93 -1.98
N THR A 78 10.96 -11.96 -2.63
CA THR A 78 11.39 -12.06 -4.02
C THR A 78 12.79 -12.63 -4.19
N GLN A 79 13.43 -13.10 -3.10
CA GLN A 79 14.82 -13.54 -3.08
C GLN A 79 15.78 -12.44 -3.58
N GLY A 80 15.45 -11.20 -3.26
CA GLY A 80 16.29 -10.06 -3.56
C GLY A 80 17.64 -10.14 -2.85
N THR A 81 18.65 -9.56 -3.46
CA THR A 81 20.02 -9.54 -2.95
C THR A 81 20.65 -8.18 -3.16
N ASN A 82 21.59 -7.82 -2.28
CA ASN A 82 22.35 -6.58 -2.38
C ASN A 82 21.46 -5.31 -2.41
N GLY A 83 20.36 -5.31 -1.63
CA GLY A 83 19.44 -4.17 -1.57
C GLY A 83 18.61 -3.98 -2.85
N GLN A 84 18.29 -5.07 -3.54
CA GLN A 84 17.46 -5.05 -4.74
C GLN A 84 16.26 -5.99 -4.61
N ILE A 85 15.10 -5.54 -5.01
CA ILE A 85 13.91 -6.40 -5.20
C ILE A 85 14.22 -7.41 -6.30
N GLY A 86 13.91 -8.68 -6.06
CA GLY A 86 14.24 -9.78 -6.97
C GLY A 86 13.06 -10.25 -7.84
N SER A 87 13.30 -11.35 -8.55
CA SER A 87 12.30 -12.11 -9.33
C SER A 87 11.51 -11.29 -10.36
N GLY A 88 12.11 -10.21 -10.92
CA GLY A 88 11.45 -9.35 -11.91
C GLY A 88 10.33 -8.46 -11.35
N SER A 89 10.19 -8.40 -10.03
CA SER A 89 9.25 -7.52 -9.34
C SER A 89 9.83 -6.13 -9.13
N HIS A 90 8.96 -5.12 -9.01
CA HIS A 90 9.35 -3.73 -8.79
C HIS A 90 8.44 -3.07 -7.75
N ILE A 91 8.96 -2.05 -7.08
CA ILE A 91 8.16 -1.19 -6.20
C ILE A 91 8.30 0.25 -6.68
N GLY A 92 7.18 0.99 -6.67
CA GLY A 92 7.13 2.44 -6.87
C GLY A 92 6.54 3.13 -5.65
N ILE A 93 6.94 4.38 -5.41
CA ILE A 93 6.42 5.19 -4.32
C ILE A 93 5.64 6.37 -4.88
N VAL A 94 4.38 6.47 -4.49
CA VAL A 94 3.53 7.65 -4.70
C VAL A 94 3.17 8.21 -3.33
N SER A 95 3.35 9.48 -3.11
CA SER A 95 2.81 10.16 -1.93
C SER A 95 1.71 11.13 -2.31
N PHE A 96 0.76 11.36 -1.43
CA PHE A 96 -0.32 12.29 -1.70
C PHE A 96 -0.75 13.11 -0.48
N ALA A 97 -1.25 14.29 -0.78
CA ALA A 97 -1.96 15.18 0.13
C ALA A 97 -3.04 15.91 -0.70
N SER A 98 -2.98 17.23 -0.87
CA SER A 98 -3.86 17.97 -1.80
C SER A 98 -3.65 17.55 -3.26
N THR A 99 -2.44 17.12 -3.60
CA THR A 99 -2.02 16.56 -4.88
C THR A 99 -1.24 15.29 -4.66
N ALA A 100 -1.09 14.46 -5.70
CA ALA A 100 -0.24 13.28 -5.67
C ALA A 100 1.06 13.50 -6.44
N THR A 101 2.11 12.80 -6.03
CA THR A 101 3.46 12.88 -6.61
C THR A 101 4.05 11.48 -6.69
N ALA A 102 4.59 11.10 -7.85
CA ALA A 102 5.44 9.93 -7.98
C ALA A 102 6.83 10.25 -7.42
N ASN A 103 7.15 9.75 -6.23
CA ASN A 103 8.44 9.96 -5.57
C ASN A 103 9.51 9.06 -6.19
N THR A 104 9.13 7.87 -6.68
CA THR A 104 9.96 7.00 -7.51
C THR A 104 9.13 6.42 -8.66
N GLN A 105 9.80 5.96 -9.70
CA GLN A 105 9.22 5.03 -10.66
C GLN A 105 9.18 3.62 -10.06
N LEU A 106 8.70 2.63 -10.83
CA LEU A 106 8.85 1.21 -10.49
C LEU A 106 10.33 0.83 -10.60
N ILE A 107 10.97 0.59 -9.48
CA ILE A 107 12.40 0.31 -9.35
C ILE A 107 12.65 -0.88 -8.43
N THR A 108 13.89 -1.36 -8.40
CA THR A 108 14.33 -2.47 -7.54
C THR A 108 15.18 -2.04 -6.35
N SER A 109 15.75 -0.82 -6.37
CA SER A 109 16.66 -0.34 -5.33
C SER A 109 15.94 -0.07 -4.00
N VAL A 110 16.17 -0.92 -3.00
CA VAL A 110 15.58 -0.83 -1.65
C VAL A 110 15.96 0.48 -0.96
N ASP A 111 17.24 0.87 -1.03
CA ASP A 111 17.71 2.12 -0.41
C ASP A 111 17.02 3.35 -1.02
N THR A 112 16.85 3.37 -2.35
CA THR A 112 16.17 4.48 -3.03
C THR A 112 14.70 4.57 -2.62
N LEU A 113 14.02 3.43 -2.52
CA LEU A 113 12.63 3.35 -2.07
C LEU A 113 12.48 3.86 -0.63
N LYS A 114 13.31 3.38 0.30
CA LYS A 114 13.28 3.79 1.70
C LYS A 114 13.62 5.27 1.88
N ASN A 115 14.60 5.79 1.16
CA ASN A 115 14.94 7.21 1.19
C ASN A 115 13.77 8.08 0.71
N ALA A 116 13.02 7.63 -0.30
CA ALA A 116 11.81 8.32 -0.74
C ALA A 116 10.72 8.32 0.34
N VAL A 117 10.49 7.19 1.03
CA VAL A 117 9.57 7.09 2.18
C VAL A 117 10.01 8.02 3.32
N ASP A 118 11.27 7.98 3.70
CA ASP A 118 11.79 8.72 4.86
C ASP A 118 11.80 10.24 4.63
N SER A 119 11.87 10.69 3.38
CA SER A 119 11.83 12.11 3.02
C SER A 119 10.43 12.75 3.13
N LEU A 120 9.36 11.98 3.30
CA LEU A 120 8.00 12.50 3.31
C LEU A 120 7.76 13.43 4.51
N VAL A 121 7.00 14.49 4.28
CA VAL A 121 6.59 15.47 5.30
C VAL A 121 5.07 15.64 5.21
N ALA A 122 4.42 15.60 6.37
CA ALA A 122 2.96 15.76 6.44
C ALA A 122 2.53 17.21 6.18
N GLY A 123 1.39 17.39 5.53
CA GLY A 123 0.73 18.67 5.30
C GLY A 123 -0.23 18.65 4.13
N GLY A 124 -1.16 19.58 4.13
CA GLY A 124 -2.19 19.72 3.09
C GLY A 124 -3.45 18.91 3.36
N SER A 125 -4.35 18.93 2.38
CA SER A 125 -5.62 18.19 2.35
C SER A 125 -5.40 16.76 1.83
N THR A 126 -6.46 15.95 1.74
CA THR A 126 -6.40 14.53 1.37
C THR A 126 -7.17 14.29 0.08
N ASN A 127 -6.45 13.94 -1.01
CA ASN A 127 -7.01 13.70 -2.35
C ASN A 127 -6.70 12.28 -2.84
N HIS A 128 -7.52 11.33 -2.45
CA HIS A 128 -7.36 9.92 -2.83
C HIS A 128 -7.54 9.69 -4.34
N ALA A 129 -8.42 10.46 -5.01
CA ALA A 129 -8.61 10.32 -6.45
C ALA A 129 -7.33 10.62 -7.23
N ALA A 130 -6.62 11.70 -6.85
CA ALA A 130 -5.32 12.02 -7.44
C ALA A 130 -4.28 10.93 -7.12
N ALA A 131 -4.32 10.35 -5.91
CA ALA A 131 -3.43 9.29 -5.49
C ALA A 131 -3.59 8.02 -6.35
N PHE A 132 -4.83 7.56 -6.58
CA PHE A 132 -5.12 6.42 -7.46
C PHE A 132 -4.71 6.69 -8.90
N THR A 133 -5.03 7.88 -9.43
CA THR A 133 -4.62 8.26 -10.80
C THR A 133 -3.11 8.21 -10.96
N GLN A 134 -2.36 8.84 -10.05
CA GLN A 134 -0.90 8.84 -10.09
C GLN A 134 -0.30 7.44 -9.95
N ALA A 135 -0.91 6.57 -9.13
CA ALA A 135 -0.46 5.19 -8.98
C ALA A 135 -0.69 4.37 -10.25
N MET A 136 -1.84 4.54 -10.90
CA MET A 136 -2.12 3.86 -12.18
C MET A 136 -1.13 4.28 -13.28
N ASP A 137 -0.74 5.54 -13.31
CA ASP A 137 0.19 6.09 -14.32
C ASP A 137 1.62 5.51 -14.20
N LEU A 138 1.98 4.89 -13.07
CA LEU A 138 3.27 4.23 -12.92
C LEU A 138 3.32 2.85 -13.58
N PHE A 139 2.19 2.20 -13.75
CA PHE A 139 2.18 0.86 -14.33
C PHE A 139 2.35 0.90 -15.85
N ASP A 140 3.28 0.08 -16.35
CA ASP A 140 3.35 -0.17 -17.78
C ASP A 140 2.16 -1.03 -18.23
N PRO A 141 1.29 -0.52 -19.11
CA PRO A 141 0.15 -1.29 -19.60
C PRO A 141 0.56 -2.52 -20.42
N GLN A 142 1.80 -2.57 -20.92
CA GLN A 142 2.34 -3.71 -21.68
C GLN A 142 3.03 -4.75 -20.77
N SER A 143 3.27 -4.42 -19.49
CA SER A 143 3.85 -5.38 -18.54
C SER A 143 2.87 -6.51 -18.23
N SER A 144 3.37 -7.74 -18.29
CA SER A 144 2.63 -8.94 -17.85
C SER A 144 2.66 -9.15 -16.34
N ASN A 145 3.41 -8.35 -15.60
CA ASN A 145 3.47 -8.43 -14.14
C ASN A 145 2.09 -8.18 -13.53
N ALA A 146 1.79 -8.87 -12.45
CA ALA A 146 0.63 -8.52 -11.63
C ALA A 146 0.79 -7.08 -11.13
N LYS A 147 -0.31 -6.33 -11.08
CA LYS A 147 -0.30 -4.91 -10.68
C LYS A 147 -1.03 -4.76 -9.34
N VAL A 148 -0.35 -4.19 -8.37
CA VAL A 148 -0.86 -4.04 -7.01
C VAL A 148 -0.65 -2.61 -6.52
N ILE A 149 -1.70 -2.02 -5.96
CA ILE A 149 -1.64 -0.78 -5.18
C ILE A 149 -1.80 -1.14 -3.70
N VAL A 150 -0.89 -0.64 -2.87
CA VAL A 150 -1.00 -0.72 -1.41
C VAL A 150 -1.07 0.70 -0.88
N MET A 151 -2.25 1.10 -0.41
CA MET A 151 -2.51 2.45 0.08
C MET A 151 -2.46 2.50 1.61
N PHE A 152 -1.69 3.43 2.15
CA PHE A 152 -1.63 3.76 3.57
C PHE A 152 -2.31 5.11 3.78
N THR A 153 -3.39 5.16 4.55
CA THR A 153 -4.19 6.38 4.75
C THR A 153 -5.05 6.29 5.99
N ASP A 154 -5.52 7.41 6.52
CA ASP A 154 -6.57 7.48 7.55
C ASP A 154 -8.00 7.44 6.96
N GLY A 155 -8.14 7.48 5.64
CA GLY A 155 -9.41 7.27 4.92
C GLY A 155 -10.25 8.52 4.69
N ASN A 156 -9.94 9.65 5.30
CA ASN A 156 -10.75 10.87 5.17
C ASN A 156 -10.39 11.68 3.91
N THR A 157 -11.21 11.59 2.86
CA THR A 157 -11.08 12.44 1.67
C THR A 157 -11.59 13.84 1.97
N THR A 158 -10.74 14.86 1.83
CA THR A 158 -11.11 16.26 2.11
C THR A 158 -11.09 17.16 0.88
N THR A 159 -10.53 16.69 -0.24
CA THR A 159 -10.48 17.46 -1.49
C THR A 159 -10.40 16.53 -2.70
N GLY A 160 -10.63 17.09 -3.88
CA GLY A 160 -10.57 16.37 -5.16
C GLY A 160 -11.89 15.74 -5.57
N ALA A 161 -11.83 14.90 -6.60
CA ALA A 161 -12.98 14.13 -7.08
C ALA A 161 -13.32 12.98 -6.12
N PRO A 162 -14.54 12.41 -6.19
CA PRO A 162 -14.86 11.19 -5.46
C PRO A 162 -13.87 10.06 -5.80
N PRO A 163 -13.22 9.43 -4.82
CA PRO A 163 -12.16 8.43 -5.08
C PRO A 163 -12.69 7.07 -5.57
N THR A 164 -13.89 6.67 -5.15
CA THR A 164 -14.47 5.36 -5.49
C THR A 164 -14.51 5.07 -6.99
N PRO A 165 -14.98 5.98 -7.87
CA PRO A 165 -14.96 5.74 -9.30
C PRO A 165 -13.55 5.53 -9.88
N VAL A 166 -12.54 6.18 -9.31
CA VAL A 166 -11.14 6.03 -9.75
C VAL A 166 -10.59 4.68 -9.29
N ALA A 167 -10.87 4.27 -8.07
CA ALA A 167 -10.52 2.94 -7.56
C ALA A 167 -11.20 1.82 -8.39
N GLU A 168 -12.47 2.00 -8.75
CA GLU A 168 -13.19 1.07 -9.64
C GLU A 168 -12.55 0.99 -11.03
N ALA A 169 -12.11 2.13 -11.59
CA ALA A 169 -11.39 2.15 -12.87
C ALA A 169 -10.05 1.40 -12.80
N ALA A 170 -9.33 1.51 -11.69
CA ALA A 170 -8.09 0.74 -11.45
C ALA A 170 -8.39 -0.76 -11.40
N LYS A 171 -9.41 -1.17 -10.64
CA LYS A 171 -9.85 -2.57 -10.55
C LYS A 171 -10.30 -3.13 -11.91
N ALA A 172 -10.98 -2.33 -12.73
CA ALA A 172 -11.38 -2.71 -14.08
C ALA A 172 -10.18 -2.96 -15.02
N GLN A 173 -9.01 -2.40 -14.72
CA GLN A 173 -7.75 -2.68 -15.41
C GLN A 173 -6.99 -3.89 -14.85
N GLY A 174 -7.59 -4.64 -13.92
CA GLY A 174 -6.97 -5.80 -13.28
C GLY A 174 -5.99 -5.45 -12.15
N ILE A 175 -5.96 -4.19 -11.71
CA ILE A 175 -5.12 -3.77 -10.59
C ILE A 175 -5.77 -4.20 -9.28
N ILE A 176 -5.00 -4.85 -8.42
CA ILE A 176 -5.42 -5.24 -7.07
C ILE A 176 -5.12 -4.08 -6.13
N ILE A 177 -6.09 -3.69 -5.30
CA ILE A 177 -5.93 -2.61 -4.33
C ILE A 177 -6.01 -3.20 -2.93
N TYR A 178 -5.05 -2.84 -2.08
CA TYR A 178 -5.06 -3.08 -0.64
C TYR A 178 -5.01 -1.75 0.08
N CYS A 179 -5.82 -1.59 1.13
CA CYS A 179 -5.80 -0.41 1.98
C CYS A 179 -5.34 -0.77 3.39
N ILE A 180 -4.39 -0.01 3.90
CA ILE A 180 -3.89 -0.08 5.27
C ILE A 180 -4.34 1.19 5.97
N GLY A 181 -5.33 1.04 6.84
CA GLY A 181 -5.89 2.14 7.62
C GLY A 181 -4.98 2.53 8.78
N LEU A 182 -4.72 3.82 8.90
CA LEU A 182 -3.96 4.41 9.99
C LEU A 182 -4.89 5.34 10.78
N ILE A 183 -4.71 5.41 12.10
CA ILE A 183 -5.49 6.37 12.90
C ILE A 183 -4.78 7.72 12.84
N GLY A 184 -5.31 8.62 12.02
CA GLY A 184 -4.88 10.02 11.95
C GLY A 184 -5.34 10.82 13.17
N SER A 185 -5.00 12.12 13.20
CA SER A 185 -5.38 13.03 14.30
C SER A 185 -6.91 13.25 14.38
N ASP A 186 -7.62 13.04 13.31
CA ASP A 186 -9.08 13.16 13.14
C ASP A 186 -9.80 11.79 13.10
N GLY A 187 -9.06 10.70 13.35
CA GLY A 187 -9.58 9.34 13.40
C GLY A 187 -9.28 8.52 12.14
N LEU A 188 -10.10 7.50 11.90
CA LEU A 188 -10.02 6.61 10.75
C LEU A 188 -11.42 6.45 10.14
N ASP A 189 -11.57 6.76 8.86
CA ASP A 189 -12.81 6.51 8.11
C ASP A 189 -12.79 5.12 7.47
N VAL A 190 -13.23 4.14 8.23
CA VAL A 190 -13.33 2.73 7.78
C VAL A 190 -14.26 2.59 6.59
N THR A 191 -15.38 3.34 6.57
CA THR A 191 -16.39 3.25 5.50
C THR A 191 -15.81 3.72 4.15
N ALA A 192 -15.00 4.78 4.17
CA ALA A 192 -14.32 5.25 2.97
C ALA A 192 -13.36 4.18 2.43
N LEU A 193 -12.59 3.53 3.30
CA LEU A 193 -11.62 2.51 2.91
C LEU A 193 -12.28 1.23 2.37
N GLU A 194 -13.39 0.81 2.96
CA GLU A 194 -14.21 -0.29 2.43
C GLU A 194 -14.75 -0.01 1.02
N GLY A 195 -14.95 1.26 0.67
CA GLY A 195 -15.35 1.69 -0.66
C GLY A 195 -14.22 1.56 -1.71
N PHE A 196 -12.97 1.53 -1.29
CA PHE A 196 -11.83 1.42 -2.20
C PHE A 196 -11.46 -0.02 -2.51
N ASP A 197 -11.64 -0.95 -1.55
CA ASP A 197 -11.10 -2.31 -1.64
C ASP A 197 -11.98 -3.37 -0.96
N ARG A 198 -11.63 -4.64 -1.26
CA ARG A 198 -12.17 -5.84 -0.61
C ARG A 198 -11.36 -6.28 0.62
N PHE A 199 -10.12 -5.79 0.80
CA PHE A 199 -9.21 -6.19 1.87
C PHE A 199 -8.70 -4.98 2.62
N PHE A 200 -9.14 -4.86 3.84
CA PHE A 200 -8.87 -3.74 4.71
C PHE A 200 -8.19 -4.22 6.00
N VAL A 201 -7.07 -3.61 6.33
CA VAL A 201 -6.38 -3.79 7.62
C VAL A 201 -6.21 -2.42 8.25
N TYR A 202 -6.62 -2.25 9.50
CA TYR A 202 -6.30 -1.03 10.24
C TYR A 202 -5.30 -1.31 11.35
N ILE A 203 -4.40 -0.37 11.56
CA ILE A 203 -3.38 -0.42 12.60
C ILE A 203 -3.71 0.66 13.61
N LYS A 204 -3.96 0.25 14.86
CA LYS A 204 -4.08 1.16 15.98
C LYS A 204 -2.68 1.48 16.48
N ALA A 205 -2.26 2.76 16.39
CA ALA A 205 -1.01 3.23 16.98
C ALA A 205 -1.13 3.33 18.51
#